data_a488cdfe76caf552e3293e40a76c47b8
#
_entry.id   a488cdfe76caf552e3293e40a76c47b8
#
_cell.length_a   1.000
_cell.length_b   1.000
_cell.length_c   1.000
_cell.angle_alpha   90.00
_cell.angle_beta   90.00
_cell.angle_gamma   90.00
#
_symmetry.space_group_name_H-M   'P 1'
#
loop_
_entity.id
_entity.type
_entity.pdbx_description
1 polymer ?
#
loop_
_entity_poly.entity_id
_entity_poly.type
_entity_poly.pdbx_seq_one_letter_code
_entity_poly.pdbx_strand_id
1 'polypeptide(L)'
;MIRPALLRIALALLASLAMPACAEAPVSSVPVLDLARYAGKWYEIASFPMYFQRQCIGDTTAEYGLTAEGDVSVTNRCRTESGFDQAQGSATAVEGSGNARLKVSFFWPFRSDYWVLGLDPGYRWAVVGNPNRKYLWVLSRTPQLSKDLLDEALKAAATQGFDLTQLRYTRQGAAEKPR
;
A
#
# COMPACT_ATOMS: atom_id res chain seq x y z
N MET A 1 39.04 -36.82 65.35
CA MET A 1 39.03 -35.40 64.93
C MET A 1 38.70 -35.36 63.44
N ILE A 2 37.44 -35.11 63.09
CA ILE A 2 36.96 -35.15 61.72
C ILE A 2 36.67 -33.67 61.33
N ARG A 3 37.35 -33.17 60.27
CA ARG A 3 37.15 -31.82 59.75
C ARG A 3 36.02 -31.87 58.72
N PRO A 4 34.99 -30.96 58.76
CA PRO A 4 33.99 -30.87 57.72
C PRO A 4 34.52 -30.06 56.56
N ALA A 5 34.41 -30.64 55.33
CA ALA A 5 34.64 -29.93 54.05
C ALA A 5 33.48 -29.00 53.73
N LEU A 6 33.77 -27.71 53.58
CA LEU A 6 32.82 -26.69 53.13
C LEU A 6 32.64 -26.78 51.62
N LEU A 7 31.49 -27.26 51.17
CA LEU A 7 31.06 -27.28 49.75
C LEU A 7 30.57 -25.86 49.37
N ARG A 8 31.36 -25.11 48.59
CA ARG A 8 30.99 -23.81 48.05
C ARG A 8 30.19 -24.06 46.77
N ILE A 9 28.89 -23.89 46.86
CA ILE A 9 28.01 -23.86 45.70
C ILE A 9 28.12 -22.47 45.07
N ALA A 10 28.74 -22.37 43.89
CA ALA A 10 28.77 -21.17 43.08
C ALA A 10 27.44 -21.08 42.26
N LEU A 11 26.57 -20.16 42.66
CA LEU A 11 25.35 -19.88 41.96
C LEU A 11 25.67 -18.97 40.76
N ALA A 12 25.75 -19.52 39.55
CA ALA A 12 25.92 -18.75 38.31
C ALA A 12 24.58 -18.10 37.94
N LEU A 13 24.47 -16.80 38.16
CA LEU A 13 23.35 -15.99 37.61
C LEU A 13 23.53 -15.89 36.10
N LEU A 14 22.72 -16.63 35.32
CA LEU A 14 22.52 -16.36 33.89
C LEU A 14 21.64 -15.13 33.75
N ALA A 15 22.26 -13.97 33.52
CA ALA A 15 21.58 -12.77 33.08
C ALA A 15 21.14 -12.98 31.62
N SER A 16 19.89 -13.35 31.41
CA SER A 16 19.24 -13.33 30.07
C SER A 16 19.15 -11.88 29.58
N LEU A 17 20.00 -11.51 28.63
CA LEU A 17 19.89 -10.29 27.85
C LEU A 17 18.63 -10.41 26.98
N ALA A 18 17.49 -9.89 27.46
CA ALA A 18 16.31 -9.69 26.66
C ALA A 18 16.64 -8.58 25.64
N MET A 19 16.90 -8.97 24.38
CA MET A 19 16.99 -8.01 23.29
C MET A 19 15.61 -7.34 23.14
N PRO A 20 15.55 -5.98 23.13
CA PRO A 20 14.30 -5.30 22.82
C PRO A 20 13.88 -5.70 21.42
N ALA A 21 12.71 -6.33 21.28
CA ALA A 21 12.08 -6.52 20.00
C ALA A 21 11.86 -5.10 19.41
N CYS A 22 12.52 -4.76 18.31
CA CYS A 22 12.21 -3.55 17.56
C CYS A 22 10.77 -3.64 17.11
N ALA A 23 9.86 -2.99 17.81
CA ALA A 23 8.48 -2.84 17.35
C ALA A 23 8.51 -2.05 16.03
N GLU A 24 7.94 -2.64 14.99
CA GLU A 24 7.83 -2.00 13.69
C GLU A 24 7.05 -0.70 13.82
N ALA A 25 7.57 0.40 13.26
CA ALA A 25 6.90 1.70 13.33
C ALA A 25 5.49 1.61 12.70
N PRO A 26 4.49 2.29 13.28
CA PRO A 26 3.14 2.28 12.71
C PRO A 26 3.15 2.89 11.31
N VAL A 27 2.35 2.33 10.42
CA VAL A 27 2.16 2.86 9.05
C VAL A 27 1.54 4.26 9.14
N SER A 28 2.04 5.19 8.35
CA SER A 28 1.54 6.56 8.27
C SER A 28 1.19 6.95 6.82
N SER A 29 0.13 7.75 6.67
CA SER A 29 -0.20 8.37 5.39
C SER A 29 0.60 9.65 5.17
N VAL A 30 0.66 10.14 3.93
CA VAL A 30 1.11 11.51 3.67
C VAL A 30 0.25 12.50 4.47
N PRO A 31 0.78 13.69 4.84
CA PRO A 31 0.05 14.63 5.69
C PRO A 31 -1.22 15.17 5.07
N VAL A 32 -1.19 15.45 3.76
CA VAL A 32 -2.30 16.06 3.01
C VAL A 32 -2.36 15.45 1.61
N LEU A 33 -3.57 15.19 1.13
CA LEU A 33 -3.89 14.79 -0.23
C LEU A 33 -4.88 15.79 -0.84
N ASP A 34 -4.48 16.45 -1.92
CA ASP A 34 -5.40 17.22 -2.76
C ASP A 34 -6.19 16.26 -3.63
N LEU A 35 -7.46 16.04 -3.29
CA LEU A 35 -8.31 15.09 -4.00
C LEU A 35 -8.59 15.53 -5.45
N ALA A 36 -8.60 16.83 -5.74
CA ALA A 36 -8.81 17.32 -7.10
C ALA A 36 -7.60 16.96 -7.99
N ARG A 37 -6.39 17.11 -7.48
CA ARG A 37 -5.17 16.68 -8.18
C ARG A 37 -5.04 15.15 -8.24
N TYR A 38 -5.56 14.43 -7.23
CA TYR A 38 -5.52 12.97 -7.17
C TYR A 38 -6.56 12.31 -8.09
N ALA A 39 -7.65 13.00 -8.39
CA ALA A 39 -8.70 12.55 -9.30
C ALA A 39 -8.17 12.22 -10.71
N GLY A 40 -8.95 11.46 -11.47
CA GLY A 40 -8.60 10.97 -12.80
C GLY A 40 -7.95 9.61 -12.78
N LYS A 41 -7.30 9.25 -13.89
CA LYS A 41 -6.79 7.92 -14.17
C LYS A 41 -5.39 7.70 -13.59
N TRP A 42 -5.21 6.51 -13.01
CA TRP A 42 -3.94 5.95 -12.54
C TRP A 42 -3.73 4.56 -13.12
N TYR A 43 -2.50 4.24 -13.46
CA TYR A 43 -2.07 2.92 -13.90
C TYR A 43 -1.38 2.20 -12.74
N GLU A 44 -1.75 0.95 -12.49
CA GLU A 44 -1.05 0.10 -11.54
C GLU A 44 0.30 -0.32 -12.14
N ILE A 45 1.40 0.05 -11.51
CA ILE A 45 2.74 -0.34 -11.92
C ILE A 45 3.15 -1.63 -11.23
N ALA A 46 2.82 -1.76 -9.95
CA ALA A 46 3.05 -2.96 -9.16
C ALA A 46 2.04 -3.05 -8.02
N SER A 47 1.78 -4.25 -7.55
CA SER A 47 0.93 -4.50 -6.39
C SER A 47 1.31 -5.78 -5.65
N PHE A 48 0.86 -5.93 -4.43
CA PHE A 48 0.88 -7.22 -3.76
C PHE A 48 -0.15 -8.17 -4.39
N PRO A 49 0.07 -9.50 -4.33
CA PRO A 49 -0.93 -10.46 -4.79
C PRO A 49 -2.21 -10.36 -3.96
N MET A 50 -3.35 -10.19 -4.63
CA MET A 50 -4.64 -10.06 -3.97
C MET A 50 -5.67 -11.02 -4.58
N TYR A 51 -6.46 -11.67 -3.72
CA TYR A 51 -7.42 -12.67 -4.17
C TYR A 51 -8.50 -12.08 -5.11
N PHE A 52 -8.87 -10.82 -4.91
CA PHE A 52 -9.89 -10.11 -5.71
C PHE A 52 -9.36 -9.54 -7.03
N GLN A 53 -8.05 -9.63 -7.30
CA GLN A 53 -7.41 -9.26 -8.56
C GLN A 53 -6.78 -10.45 -9.28
N ARG A 54 -7.00 -11.69 -8.81
CA ARG A 54 -6.35 -12.89 -9.36
C ARG A 54 -6.69 -13.18 -10.83
N GLN A 55 -7.85 -12.68 -11.32
CA GLN A 55 -8.26 -12.77 -12.72
C GLN A 55 -7.57 -11.74 -13.63
N CYS A 56 -6.94 -10.70 -13.04
CA CYS A 56 -6.29 -9.63 -13.78
C CYS A 56 -4.94 -10.10 -14.32
N ILE A 57 -4.73 -9.99 -15.63
CA ILE A 57 -3.49 -10.39 -16.31
C ILE A 57 -2.68 -9.19 -16.83
N GLY A 58 -3.18 -7.96 -16.63
CA GLY A 58 -2.53 -6.70 -17.00
C GLY A 58 -3.51 -5.56 -17.23
N ASP A 59 -3.00 -4.44 -17.71
CA ASP A 59 -3.74 -3.22 -18.01
C ASP A 59 -4.64 -2.75 -16.87
N THR A 60 -4.18 -2.98 -15.63
CA THR A 60 -4.90 -2.59 -14.42
C THR A 60 -4.81 -1.08 -14.23
N THR A 61 -5.97 -0.47 -14.07
CA THR A 61 -6.11 0.97 -13.84
C THR A 61 -7.11 1.24 -12.73
N ALA A 62 -6.93 2.37 -12.04
CA ALA A 62 -7.90 2.96 -11.13
C ALA A 62 -8.26 4.37 -11.62
N GLU A 63 -9.53 4.70 -11.61
CA GLU A 63 -10.00 6.04 -11.94
C GLU A 63 -10.79 6.58 -10.76
N TYR A 64 -10.43 7.78 -10.32
CA TYR A 64 -11.04 8.46 -9.19
C TYR A 64 -11.76 9.72 -9.67
N GLY A 65 -13.00 9.89 -9.25
CA GLY A 65 -13.81 11.09 -9.54
C GLY A 65 -14.32 11.71 -8.25
N LEU A 66 -14.43 13.03 -8.19
CA LEU A 66 -15.07 13.72 -7.07
C LEU A 66 -16.57 13.80 -7.34
N THR A 67 -17.37 13.44 -6.32
CA THR A 67 -18.84 13.62 -6.37
C THR A 67 -19.22 15.00 -5.84
N ALA A 68 -20.44 15.42 -6.12
CA ALA A 68 -20.97 16.69 -5.61
C ALA A 68 -21.06 16.73 -4.08
N GLU A 69 -21.18 15.57 -3.45
CA GLU A 69 -21.26 15.38 -1.99
C GLU A 69 -19.88 15.39 -1.32
N GLY A 70 -18.78 15.44 -2.10
CA GLY A 70 -17.39 15.45 -1.61
C GLY A 70 -16.80 14.06 -1.40
N ASP A 71 -17.52 13.00 -1.76
CA ASP A 71 -17.00 11.64 -1.81
C ASP A 71 -16.17 11.40 -3.08
N VAL A 72 -15.44 10.29 -3.11
CA VAL A 72 -14.63 9.86 -4.25
C VAL A 72 -15.28 8.65 -4.90
N SER A 73 -15.69 8.75 -6.16
CA SER A 73 -16.04 7.59 -6.97
C SER A 73 -14.77 6.84 -7.37
N VAL A 74 -14.82 5.51 -7.38
CA VAL A 74 -13.70 4.64 -7.72
C VAL A 74 -14.12 3.68 -8.81
N THR A 75 -13.40 3.66 -9.92
CA THR A 75 -13.56 2.66 -10.97
C THR A 75 -12.25 1.95 -11.20
N ASN A 76 -12.18 0.68 -10.84
CA ASN A 76 -11.04 -0.17 -11.14
C ASN A 76 -11.34 -1.00 -12.39
N ARG A 77 -10.35 -1.13 -13.28
CA ARG A 77 -10.46 -1.94 -14.50
C ARG A 77 -9.18 -2.72 -14.72
N CYS A 78 -9.29 -3.95 -15.17
CA CYS A 78 -8.13 -4.75 -15.58
C CYS A 78 -8.46 -5.64 -16.78
N ARG A 79 -7.42 -6.02 -17.53
CA ARG A 79 -7.54 -7.03 -18.58
C ARG A 79 -7.53 -8.43 -17.97
N THR A 80 -8.43 -9.28 -18.46
CA THR A 80 -8.56 -10.70 -18.14
C THR A 80 -8.35 -11.54 -19.41
N GLU A 81 -8.36 -12.86 -19.29
CA GLU A 81 -8.28 -13.75 -20.46
C GLU A 81 -9.47 -13.58 -21.42
N SER A 82 -10.65 -13.23 -20.91
CA SER A 82 -11.88 -13.06 -21.69
C SER A 82 -12.20 -11.64 -22.11
N GLY A 83 -11.34 -10.66 -21.79
CA GLY A 83 -11.56 -9.25 -22.10
C GLY A 83 -11.18 -8.32 -20.97
N PHE A 84 -12.06 -7.43 -20.58
CA PHE A 84 -11.85 -6.51 -19.46
C PHE A 84 -12.91 -6.71 -18.37
N ASP A 85 -12.44 -6.71 -17.14
CA ASP A 85 -13.27 -6.70 -15.94
C ASP A 85 -13.24 -5.30 -15.29
N GLN A 86 -14.34 -4.90 -14.65
CA GLN A 86 -14.48 -3.60 -14.01
C GLN A 86 -15.25 -3.71 -12.70
N ALA A 87 -14.76 -3.01 -11.69
CA ALA A 87 -15.45 -2.85 -10.41
C ALA A 87 -15.62 -1.36 -10.09
N GLN A 88 -16.82 -0.99 -9.63
CA GLN A 88 -17.15 0.38 -9.22
C GLN A 88 -17.38 0.41 -7.73
N GLY A 89 -16.93 1.47 -7.08
CA GLY A 89 -17.07 1.71 -5.66
C GLY A 89 -17.03 3.17 -5.30
N SER A 90 -17.04 3.44 -4.03
CA SER A 90 -16.89 4.79 -3.47
C SER A 90 -15.86 4.80 -2.36
N ALA A 91 -15.27 5.96 -2.12
CA ALA A 91 -14.37 6.18 -1.01
C ALA A 91 -14.72 7.49 -0.30
N THR A 92 -14.71 7.45 1.03
CA THR A 92 -14.96 8.60 1.89
C THR A 92 -13.69 8.92 2.66
N ALA A 93 -13.29 10.19 2.70
CA ALA A 93 -12.13 10.63 3.46
C ALA A 93 -12.37 10.49 4.97
N VAL A 94 -11.35 10.02 5.69
CA VAL A 94 -11.37 9.98 7.15
C VAL A 94 -11.09 11.37 7.68
N GLU A 95 -11.97 11.87 8.53
CA GLU A 95 -11.84 13.19 9.14
C GLU A 95 -10.48 13.35 9.85
N GLY A 96 -9.88 14.53 9.76
CA GLY A 96 -8.59 14.84 10.38
C GLY A 96 -7.37 14.18 9.74
N SER A 97 -7.55 13.44 8.61
CA SER A 97 -6.44 12.76 7.91
C SER A 97 -5.81 13.58 6.78
N GLY A 98 -6.21 14.82 6.58
CA GLY A 98 -5.79 15.61 5.41
C GLY A 98 -6.21 14.96 4.09
N ASN A 99 -7.31 14.21 4.06
CA ASN A 99 -7.83 13.41 2.95
C ASN A 99 -6.91 12.25 2.49
N ALA A 100 -5.79 11.99 3.19
CA ALA A 100 -4.82 10.98 2.78
C ALA A 100 -5.18 9.55 3.24
N ARG A 101 -6.19 9.42 4.09
CA ARG A 101 -6.77 8.14 4.52
C ARG A 101 -8.23 8.09 4.08
N LEU A 102 -8.56 7.06 3.30
CA LEU A 102 -9.89 6.87 2.79
C LEU A 102 -10.44 5.51 3.27
N LYS A 103 -11.77 5.41 3.35
CA LYS A 103 -12.50 4.15 3.49
C LYS A 103 -13.16 3.85 2.15
N VAL A 104 -12.68 2.81 1.47
CA VAL A 104 -13.18 2.38 0.16
C VAL A 104 -14.17 1.25 0.32
N SER A 105 -15.28 1.31 -0.41
CA SER A 105 -16.32 0.26 -0.48
C SER A 105 -16.66 -0.05 -1.92
N PHE A 106 -16.58 -1.35 -2.28
CA PHE A 106 -17.11 -1.90 -3.52
C PHE A 106 -18.40 -2.69 -3.28
N PHE A 107 -18.64 -3.07 -2.01
CA PHE A 107 -19.82 -3.82 -1.58
C PHE A 107 -20.24 -3.36 -0.19
N TRP A 108 -21.35 -2.65 -0.10
CA TRP A 108 -21.91 -2.27 1.19
C TRP A 108 -22.35 -3.53 1.97
N PRO A 109 -22.09 -3.66 3.30
CA PRO A 109 -21.51 -2.65 4.20
C PRO A 109 -19.97 -2.70 4.35
N PHE A 110 -19.29 -3.48 3.57
CA PHE A 110 -17.85 -3.73 3.72
C PHE A 110 -17.02 -2.53 3.27
N ARG A 111 -16.08 -2.11 4.13
CA ARG A 111 -15.15 -1.01 3.87
C ARG A 111 -13.72 -1.45 4.16
N SER A 112 -12.79 -1.01 3.33
CA SER A 112 -11.35 -1.27 3.48
C SER A 112 -10.58 0.04 3.63
N ASP A 113 -9.48 -0.02 4.39
CA ASP A 113 -8.55 1.08 4.48
C ASP A 113 -7.80 1.28 3.16
N TYR A 114 -7.73 2.53 2.73
CA TYR A 114 -6.97 2.99 1.58
C TYR A 114 -6.18 4.22 2.01
N TRP A 115 -4.90 4.04 2.29
CA TRP A 115 -4.03 5.10 2.78
C TRP A 115 -3.00 5.44 1.71
N VAL A 116 -2.87 6.72 1.37
CA VAL A 116 -1.79 7.21 0.50
C VAL A 116 -0.54 7.35 1.38
N LEU A 117 0.40 6.44 1.19
CA LEU A 117 1.60 6.28 2.03
C LEU A 117 2.78 7.07 1.49
N GLY A 118 2.80 7.32 0.18
CA GLY A 118 3.80 8.10 -0.52
C GLY A 118 3.18 8.75 -1.75
N LEU A 119 3.63 9.95 -2.08
CA LEU A 119 3.10 10.72 -3.20
C LEU A 119 4.18 11.61 -3.76
N ASP A 120 4.36 11.57 -5.08
CA ASP A 120 5.22 12.52 -5.79
C ASP A 120 4.65 13.95 -5.68
N PRO A 121 5.46 14.97 -5.40
CA PRO A 121 4.98 16.36 -5.35
C PRO A 121 4.25 16.82 -6.62
N GLY A 122 4.64 16.28 -7.79
CA GLY A 122 3.97 16.49 -9.07
C GLY A 122 2.78 15.56 -9.33
N TYR A 123 2.45 14.65 -8.39
CA TYR A 123 1.40 13.63 -8.55
C TYR A 123 1.64 12.67 -9.72
N ARG A 124 2.90 12.40 -10.06
CA ARG A 124 3.27 11.46 -11.13
C ARG A 124 3.16 10.00 -10.69
N TRP A 125 3.42 9.72 -9.41
CA TRP A 125 3.25 8.42 -8.78
C TRP A 125 2.62 8.54 -7.39
N ALA A 126 1.99 7.46 -6.94
CA ALA A 126 1.48 7.30 -5.58
C ALA A 126 1.75 5.88 -5.08
N VAL A 127 2.03 5.75 -3.79
CA VAL A 127 2.06 4.48 -3.06
C VAL A 127 0.85 4.42 -2.17
N VAL A 128 0.08 3.35 -2.31
CA VAL A 128 -1.15 3.14 -1.55
C VAL A 128 -1.06 1.82 -0.81
N GLY A 129 -1.57 1.79 0.39
CA GLY A 129 -1.61 0.57 1.19
C GLY A 129 -2.60 0.66 2.34
N ASN A 130 -2.48 -0.25 3.28
CA ASN A 130 -3.30 -0.27 4.47
C ASN A 130 -2.43 -0.45 5.74
N PRO A 131 -2.95 -0.10 6.94
CA PRO A 131 -2.18 -0.08 8.17
C PRO A 131 -1.63 -1.44 8.61
N ASN A 132 -2.22 -2.56 8.15
CA ASN A 132 -1.76 -3.91 8.48
C ASN A 132 -0.77 -4.50 7.44
N ARG A 133 -0.33 -3.70 6.45
CA ARG A 133 0.63 -4.03 5.38
C ARG A 133 0.23 -5.23 4.50
N LYS A 134 -1.05 -5.61 4.47
CA LYS A 134 -1.54 -6.72 3.64
C LYS A 134 -1.74 -6.35 2.18
N TYR A 135 -1.94 -5.06 1.89
CA TYR A 135 -2.21 -4.55 0.56
C TYR A 135 -1.26 -3.40 0.24
N LEU A 136 -0.70 -3.43 -0.95
CA LEU A 136 0.19 -2.39 -1.48
C LEU A 136 -0.03 -2.24 -2.98
N TRP A 137 -0.09 -0.99 -3.43
CA TRP A 137 -0.11 -0.61 -4.84
C TRP A 137 0.90 0.49 -5.08
N VAL A 138 1.60 0.41 -6.19
CA VAL A 138 2.37 1.51 -6.79
C VAL A 138 1.61 1.96 -8.02
N LEU A 139 1.13 3.18 -7.99
CA LEU A 139 0.32 3.79 -9.03
C LEU A 139 1.11 4.86 -9.78
N SER A 140 0.82 5.05 -11.08
CA SER A 140 1.44 6.06 -11.93
C SER A 140 0.41 6.75 -12.81
N ARG A 141 0.66 8.01 -13.18
CA ARG A 141 -0.14 8.74 -14.19
C ARG A 141 0.09 8.25 -15.61
N THR A 142 1.16 7.54 -15.84
CA THR A 142 1.51 6.97 -17.14
C THR A 142 1.59 5.44 -17.07
N PRO A 143 1.33 4.71 -18.17
CA PRO A 143 1.41 3.25 -18.20
C PRO A 143 2.79 2.70 -17.82
N GLN A 144 3.82 3.54 -17.93
CA GLN A 144 5.20 3.21 -17.61
C GLN A 144 5.76 4.28 -16.69
N LEU A 145 6.46 3.85 -15.64
CA LEU A 145 7.13 4.73 -14.70
C LEU A 145 8.65 4.62 -14.94
N SER A 146 9.34 5.75 -15.00
CA SER A 146 10.80 5.73 -15.13
C SER A 146 11.43 5.05 -13.92
N LYS A 147 12.63 4.48 -14.11
CA LYS A 147 13.32 3.77 -13.03
C LYS A 147 13.49 4.65 -11.77
N ASP A 148 13.89 5.89 -11.94
CA ASP A 148 14.14 6.80 -10.80
C ASP A 148 12.87 7.05 -9.99
N LEU A 149 11.74 7.32 -10.67
CA LEU A 149 10.45 7.53 -10.01
C LEU A 149 9.92 6.23 -9.36
N LEU A 150 10.18 5.09 -9.97
CA LEU A 150 9.84 3.79 -9.38
C LEU A 150 10.66 3.54 -8.11
N ASP A 151 11.96 3.80 -8.14
CA ASP A 151 12.85 3.65 -6.98
C ASP A 151 12.42 4.57 -5.82
N GLU A 152 11.98 5.81 -6.10
CA GLU A 152 11.41 6.72 -5.11
C GLU A 152 10.12 6.14 -4.49
N ALA A 153 9.21 5.64 -5.31
CA ALA A 153 7.96 5.03 -4.84
C ALA A 153 8.23 3.78 -3.98
N LEU A 154 9.13 2.91 -4.44
CA LEU A 154 9.53 1.71 -3.69
C LEU A 154 10.20 2.06 -2.36
N LYS A 155 11.03 3.09 -2.33
CA LYS A 155 11.64 3.59 -1.09
C LYS A 155 10.58 4.09 -0.11
N ALA A 156 9.55 4.80 -0.60
CA ALA A 156 8.43 5.23 0.24
C ALA A 156 7.71 4.04 0.88
N ALA A 157 7.43 2.98 0.10
CA ALA A 157 6.82 1.76 0.61
C ALA A 157 7.72 1.03 1.63
N ALA A 158 9.02 0.89 1.33
CA ALA A 158 9.97 0.24 2.23
C ALA A 158 10.10 0.98 3.56
N THR A 159 10.11 2.31 3.55
CA THR A 159 10.16 3.15 4.75
C THR A 159 8.94 2.92 5.68
N GLN A 160 7.81 2.50 5.12
CA GLN A 160 6.60 2.13 5.86
C GLN A 160 6.61 0.65 6.32
N GLY A 161 7.70 -0.09 6.11
CA GLY A 161 7.86 -1.48 6.54
C GLY A 161 7.17 -2.50 5.64
N PHE A 162 6.84 -2.18 4.39
CA PHE A 162 6.29 -3.15 3.44
C PHE A 162 7.40 -4.07 2.90
N ASP A 163 7.11 -5.38 2.86
CA ASP A 163 8.01 -6.39 2.30
C ASP A 163 7.92 -6.39 0.77
N LEU A 164 8.83 -5.65 0.13
CA LEU A 164 8.82 -5.48 -1.32
C LEU A 164 9.12 -6.76 -2.12
N THR A 165 9.57 -7.85 -1.47
CA THR A 165 9.78 -9.14 -2.16
C THR A 165 8.46 -9.75 -2.65
N GLN A 166 7.34 -9.32 -2.09
CA GLN A 166 6.00 -9.76 -2.49
C GLN A 166 5.44 -9.02 -3.71
N LEU A 167 6.08 -7.92 -4.15
CA LEU A 167 5.59 -7.12 -5.28
C LEU A 167 5.55 -7.91 -6.58
N ARG A 168 4.45 -7.75 -7.31
CA ARG A 168 4.27 -8.19 -8.69
C ARG A 168 4.08 -6.98 -9.57
N TYR A 169 4.86 -6.91 -10.66
CA TYR A 169 4.78 -5.83 -11.64
C TYR A 169 3.65 -6.11 -12.63
N THR A 170 2.80 -5.12 -12.81
CA THR A 170 1.65 -5.20 -13.72
C THR A 170 2.09 -4.87 -15.14
N ARG A 171 1.77 -5.73 -16.08
CA ARG A 171 1.98 -5.46 -17.51
C ARG A 171 0.96 -4.42 -17.96
N GLN A 172 1.46 -3.27 -18.42
CA GLN A 172 0.63 -2.28 -19.11
C GLN A 172 0.92 -2.39 -20.61
N GLY A 173 -0.12 -2.60 -21.41
CA GLY A 173 -0.02 -2.57 -22.88
C GLY A 173 0.47 -1.20 -23.36
N ALA A 174 0.82 -1.11 -24.65
CA ALA A 174 1.11 0.19 -25.25
C ALA A 174 -0.11 1.10 -25.06
N ALA A 175 0.12 2.35 -24.63
CA ALA A 175 -0.95 3.33 -24.48
C ALA A 175 -1.83 3.32 -25.73
N GLU A 176 -3.16 3.16 -25.53
CA GLU A 176 -4.13 3.26 -26.61
C GLU A 176 -3.90 4.61 -27.29
N LYS A 177 -3.48 4.60 -28.57
CA LYS A 177 -3.31 5.85 -29.32
C LYS A 177 -4.64 6.58 -29.32
N PRO A 178 -4.70 7.89 -28.97
CA PRO A 178 -5.92 8.66 -29.10
C PRO A 178 -6.41 8.56 -30.55
N ARG A 179 -7.66 8.21 -30.73
CA ARG A 179 -8.35 8.26 -32.02
C ARG A 179 -8.63 9.69 -32.43
#